data_b75e51709f46ce472cd8e43af7ae23f1
#
_entry.id   b75e51709f46ce472cd8e43af7ae23f1
#
_cell.length_a   1.000
_cell.length_b   1.000
_cell.length_c   1.000
_cell.angle_alpha   90.00
_cell.angle_beta   90.00
_cell.angle_gamma   90.00
#
_symmetry.space_group_name_H-M   'P 1'
#
loop_
_entity.id
_entity.type
_entity.pdbx_description
1 polymer ?
#
loop_
_entity_poly.entity_id
_entity_poly.type
_entity_poly.pdbx_seq_one_letter_code
_entity_poly.pdbx_strand_id
1 'polypeptide(L)'
;LGLKDPEEVRTLFKKMMVGESYETKKDISYTFDEILDTEFKLVMPTDMYKYNDVTGTWDDYSKDDKYMTNVVNNGTDIKVCGIIRPNDDAVSTSLSSGIGYTSKLTEYIIEEVKNSEIAKAQLADTSVDVFTGVPFDNDRNTEITMDDVNAYMATLSPEESAQMQAMTSGMSDDQILQLFSASLKARTTDATLDSNKSKLGITDLDTPSQIDIYATDFDSKEKVQNIIKDYNKLQQDDGKEENVINYTDYVGIMMSSVSTIINAISYVLIAFVAISLIAVSYT
;
A
#
# COMPACT_ATOMS: atom_id res chain seq x y z
N LEU A 1 2.89 11.55 21.94
CA LEU A 1 2.63 11.22 20.53
C LEU A 1 1.21 10.70 20.26
N GLY A 2 0.29 10.74 21.23
CA GLY A 2 -1.11 10.37 21.04
C GLY A 2 -1.40 8.86 20.99
N LEU A 3 -0.41 8.02 21.13
CA LEU A 3 -0.60 6.57 21.30
C LEU A 3 -1.10 6.31 22.73
N LYS A 4 -2.36 5.88 22.84
CA LYS A 4 -2.92 5.43 24.11
C LYS A 4 -2.52 3.98 24.35
N ASP A 5 -2.30 3.65 25.63
CA ASP A 5 -2.10 2.27 26.05
C ASP A 5 -3.25 1.38 25.51
N PRO A 6 -2.98 0.23 24.88
CA PRO A 6 -4.01 -0.69 24.40
C PRO A 6 -5.04 -1.08 25.46
N GLU A 7 -4.64 -1.22 26.74
CA GLU A 7 -5.55 -1.48 27.86
C GLU A 7 -6.44 -0.26 28.17
N GLU A 8 -5.93 0.94 28.01
CA GLU A 8 -6.71 2.17 28.17
C GLU A 8 -7.76 2.30 27.06
N VAL A 9 -7.39 1.97 25.81
CA VAL A 9 -8.31 1.93 24.66
C VAL A 9 -9.40 0.86 24.87
N ARG A 10 -9.05 -0.34 25.33
CA ARG A 10 -10.01 -1.39 25.66
C ARG A 10 -10.99 -0.96 26.75
N THR A 11 -10.49 -0.31 27.80
CA THR A 11 -11.30 0.19 28.91
C THR A 11 -12.25 1.30 28.45
N LEU A 12 -11.77 2.20 27.57
CA LEU A 12 -12.56 3.24 26.92
C LEU A 12 -13.72 2.61 26.11
N PHE A 13 -13.39 1.63 25.26
CA PHE A 13 -14.40 0.93 24.46
C PHE A 13 -15.46 0.23 25.30
N LYS A 14 -15.05 -0.46 26.37
CA LYS A 14 -15.99 -1.11 27.31
C LYS A 14 -16.93 -0.10 27.96
N LYS A 15 -16.42 1.04 28.42
CA LYS A 15 -17.23 2.10 29.04
C LYS A 15 -18.18 2.75 28.06
N MET A 16 -17.74 3.01 26.83
CA MET A 16 -18.61 3.54 25.76
C MET A 16 -19.76 2.58 25.42
N MET A 17 -19.49 1.27 25.38
CA MET A 17 -20.54 0.27 25.10
C MET A 17 -21.60 0.17 26.22
N VAL A 18 -21.26 0.53 27.45
CA VAL A 18 -22.18 0.49 28.61
C VAL A 18 -22.83 1.87 28.86
N GLY A 19 -22.51 2.88 28.04
CA GLY A 19 -23.08 4.24 28.16
C GLY A 19 -22.53 5.04 29.34
N GLU A 20 -21.39 4.64 29.91
CA GLU A 20 -20.71 5.39 30.95
C GLU A 20 -19.88 6.54 30.36
N SER A 21 -19.94 7.71 30.99
CA SER A 21 -19.07 8.83 30.63
C SER A 21 -17.62 8.53 31.01
N TYR A 22 -16.71 8.76 30.08
CA TYR A 22 -15.28 8.63 30.32
C TYR A 22 -14.67 10.05 30.40
N GLU A 23 -14.08 10.36 31.55
CA GLU A 23 -13.21 11.55 31.64
C GLU A 23 -11.88 11.21 30.98
N THR A 24 -11.57 11.88 29.87
CA THR A 24 -10.22 11.86 29.30
C THR A 24 -9.25 12.36 30.35
N LYS A 25 -8.27 11.54 30.70
CA LYS A 25 -7.13 12.00 31.52
C LYS A 25 -6.54 13.24 30.87
N LYS A 26 -6.10 14.18 31.72
CA LYS A 26 -5.42 15.44 31.40
C LYS A 26 -4.67 15.38 30.07
N ASP A 27 -4.73 16.47 29.30
CA ASP A 27 -3.87 16.72 28.15
C ASP A 27 -2.43 16.34 28.50
N ILE A 28 -1.95 15.25 27.90
CA ILE A 28 -0.58 14.81 28.08
C ILE A 28 0.26 15.77 27.25
N SER A 29 1.08 16.56 27.89
CA SER A 29 2.04 17.45 27.23
C SER A 29 3.45 16.87 27.37
N TYR A 30 4.19 16.90 26.30
CA TYR A 30 5.60 16.50 26.26
C TYR A 30 6.45 17.75 26.01
N THR A 31 7.61 17.79 26.63
CA THR A 31 8.63 18.79 26.31
C THR A 31 9.32 18.43 24.99
N PHE A 32 9.96 19.40 24.36
CA PHE A 32 10.74 19.14 23.14
C PHE A 32 11.88 18.14 23.39
N ASP A 33 12.51 18.20 24.55
CA ASP A 33 13.60 17.29 24.92
C ASP A 33 13.08 15.86 25.04
N GLU A 34 11.95 15.63 25.69
CA GLU A 34 11.33 14.29 25.77
C GLU A 34 10.97 13.71 24.40
N ILE A 35 10.56 14.55 23.45
CA ILE A 35 10.27 14.12 22.08
C ILE A 35 11.56 13.77 21.34
N LEU A 36 12.59 14.62 21.47
CA LEU A 36 13.90 14.39 20.80
C LEU A 36 14.66 13.18 21.35
N ASP A 37 14.47 12.88 22.63
CA ASP A 37 15.06 11.69 23.28
C ASP A 37 14.33 10.38 22.95
N THR A 38 13.22 10.46 22.18
CA THR A 38 12.47 9.25 21.79
C THR A 38 13.27 8.45 20.76
N GLU A 39 13.52 7.18 21.06
CA GLU A 39 14.19 6.24 20.18
C GLU A 39 13.18 5.24 19.57
N PHE A 40 13.39 4.88 18.33
CA PHE A 40 12.62 3.87 17.62
C PHE A 40 13.52 2.79 17.08
N LYS A 41 12.96 1.62 16.85
CA LYS A 41 13.63 0.53 16.11
C LYS A 41 12.97 0.36 14.75
N LEU A 42 13.77 0.39 13.70
CA LEU A 42 13.32 0.08 12.36
C LEU A 42 13.36 -1.43 12.17
N VAL A 43 12.22 -1.98 11.72
CA VAL A 43 12.06 -3.38 11.32
C VAL A 43 11.66 -3.38 9.86
N MET A 44 12.38 -4.13 9.03
CA MET A 44 12.04 -4.26 7.62
C MET A 44 10.91 -5.27 7.41
N PRO A 45 10.09 -5.13 6.37
CA PRO A 45 9.11 -6.16 6.02
C PRO A 45 9.74 -7.54 5.84
N THR A 46 10.97 -7.59 5.34
CA THR A 46 11.74 -8.81 5.10
C THR A 46 12.23 -9.50 6.37
N ASP A 47 12.36 -8.77 7.48
CA ASP A 47 12.81 -9.32 8.77
C ASP A 47 11.75 -10.23 9.42
N MET A 48 10.52 -10.18 8.94
CA MET A 48 9.40 -11.01 9.45
C MET A 48 9.48 -12.45 8.94
N TYR A 49 10.37 -12.75 8.00
CA TYR A 49 10.45 -14.06 7.36
C TYR A 49 11.76 -14.75 7.69
N LYS A 50 11.70 -16.07 7.79
CA LYS A 50 12.86 -16.91 8.05
C LYS A 50 12.90 -18.04 7.03
N TYR A 51 14.08 -18.28 6.47
CA TYR A 51 14.30 -19.38 5.56
C TYR A 51 14.18 -20.73 6.28
N ASN A 52 13.50 -21.65 5.65
CA ASN A 52 13.29 -23.02 6.11
C ASN A 52 14.07 -23.97 5.20
N ASP A 53 15.20 -24.46 5.69
CA ASP A 53 16.08 -25.37 4.94
C ASP A 53 15.43 -26.71 4.53
N VAL A 54 14.35 -27.09 5.23
CA VAL A 54 13.64 -28.38 4.95
C VAL A 54 12.73 -28.25 3.75
N THR A 55 11.99 -27.14 3.67
CA THR A 55 11.03 -26.88 2.60
C THR A 55 11.63 -26.09 1.43
N GLY A 56 12.75 -25.41 1.64
CA GLY A 56 13.34 -24.50 0.67
C GLY A 56 12.54 -23.22 0.47
N THR A 57 11.70 -22.85 1.42
CA THR A 57 10.77 -21.71 1.37
C THR A 57 10.98 -20.75 2.55
N TRP A 58 10.29 -19.62 2.53
CA TRP A 58 10.34 -18.63 3.61
C TRP A 58 9.05 -18.64 4.43
N ASP A 59 9.19 -18.95 5.73
CA ASP A 59 8.09 -18.98 6.68
C ASP A 59 7.85 -17.62 7.31
N ASP A 60 6.57 -17.27 7.52
CA ASP A 60 6.14 -16.01 8.16
C ASP A 60 6.13 -16.15 9.70
N TYR A 61 7.01 -15.41 10.36
CA TYR A 61 7.14 -15.33 11.82
C TYR A 61 6.58 -14.03 12.40
N SER A 62 5.83 -13.25 11.63
CA SER A 62 5.25 -11.98 12.09
C SER A 62 4.31 -12.11 13.29
N LYS A 63 3.80 -13.31 13.54
CA LYS A 63 2.91 -13.63 14.68
C LYS A 63 3.63 -14.35 15.83
N ASP A 64 4.90 -14.63 15.72
CA ASP A 64 5.71 -15.22 16.78
C ASP A 64 6.29 -14.10 17.64
N ASP A 65 5.71 -13.89 18.83
CA ASP A 65 6.09 -12.82 19.74
C ASP A 65 7.58 -12.88 20.15
N LYS A 66 8.12 -14.09 20.31
CA LYS A 66 9.51 -14.29 20.72
C LYS A 66 10.46 -13.93 19.58
N TYR A 67 10.13 -14.37 18.37
CA TYR A 67 10.90 -14.02 17.18
C TYR A 67 10.87 -12.51 16.93
N MET A 68 9.67 -11.92 16.92
CA MET A 68 9.51 -10.48 16.68
C MET A 68 10.14 -9.61 17.77
N THR A 69 10.14 -10.04 19.03
CA THR A 69 10.87 -9.34 20.11
C THR A 69 12.37 -9.31 19.81
N ASN A 70 12.92 -10.41 19.30
CA ASN A 70 14.34 -10.46 18.92
C ASN A 70 14.64 -9.57 17.69
N VAL A 71 13.77 -9.59 16.69
CA VAL A 71 13.87 -8.73 15.50
C VAL A 71 13.86 -7.26 15.91
N VAL A 72 12.89 -6.84 16.73
CA VAL A 72 12.81 -5.45 17.22
C VAL A 72 14.04 -5.05 18.01
N ASN A 73 14.52 -5.89 18.94
CA ASN A 73 15.70 -5.58 19.75
C ASN A 73 16.98 -5.40 18.91
N ASN A 74 17.08 -6.12 17.78
CA ASN A 74 18.21 -6.03 16.87
C ASN A 74 17.99 -5.06 15.70
N GLY A 75 16.79 -4.46 15.62
CA GLY A 75 16.45 -3.50 14.57
C GLY A 75 17.34 -2.25 14.59
N THR A 76 17.42 -1.57 13.46
CA THR A 76 18.23 -0.34 13.32
C THR A 76 17.65 0.78 14.18
N ASP A 77 18.51 1.45 14.96
CA ASP A 77 18.11 2.58 15.78
C ASP A 77 17.76 3.80 14.92
N ILE A 78 16.57 4.34 15.16
CA ILE A 78 16.12 5.60 14.56
C ILE A 78 15.84 6.59 15.68
N LYS A 79 16.36 7.82 15.51
CA LYS A 79 16.19 8.92 16.46
C LYS A 79 15.42 10.06 15.84
N VAL A 80 14.66 10.76 16.68
CA VAL A 80 14.04 12.02 16.30
C VAL A 80 15.14 13.06 16.10
N CYS A 81 15.25 13.59 14.87
CA CYS A 81 16.27 14.58 14.53
C CYS A 81 15.76 16.02 14.56
N GLY A 82 14.48 16.23 14.75
CA GLY A 82 13.87 17.56 14.82
C GLY A 82 12.37 17.54 14.97
N ILE A 83 11.83 18.67 15.36
CA ILE A 83 10.40 18.91 15.51
C ILE A 83 10.04 20.08 14.60
N ILE A 84 9.04 19.89 13.76
CA ILE A 84 8.48 20.94 12.91
C ILE A 84 7.07 21.27 13.40
N ARG A 85 6.72 22.53 13.37
CA ARG A 85 5.38 23.01 13.67
C ARG A 85 4.96 24.08 12.66
N PRO A 86 3.66 24.29 12.47
CA PRO A 86 3.19 25.38 11.65
C PRO A 86 3.70 26.73 12.17
N ASN A 87 3.88 27.68 11.27
CA ASN A 87 4.10 29.08 11.68
C ASN A 87 2.83 29.59 12.36
N ASP A 88 2.99 30.48 13.36
CA ASP A 88 1.88 31.00 14.15
C ASP A 88 0.82 31.72 13.27
N ASP A 89 1.22 32.29 12.14
CA ASP A 89 0.36 32.98 11.18
C ASP A 89 -0.23 32.02 10.08
N ALA A 90 0.06 30.73 10.14
CA ALA A 90 -0.41 29.79 9.12
C ALA A 90 -1.91 29.52 9.24
N VAL A 91 -2.66 29.85 8.20
CA VAL A 91 -4.11 29.58 8.12
C VAL A 91 -4.39 28.09 7.93
N SER A 92 -3.48 27.37 7.28
CA SER A 92 -3.55 25.93 7.06
C SER A 92 -2.14 25.35 6.96
N THR A 93 -2.04 24.03 7.15
CA THR A 93 -0.77 23.31 7.05
C THR A 93 -0.84 22.27 5.94
N SER A 94 0.25 22.13 5.19
CA SER A 94 0.39 21.10 4.16
C SER A 94 0.68 19.71 4.75
N LEU A 95 1.12 19.66 6.01
CA LEU A 95 1.44 18.42 6.71
C LEU A 95 0.45 18.19 7.84
N SER A 96 -0.04 16.97 7.94
CA SER A 96 -0.83 16.51 9.08
C SER A 96 0.07 16.26 10.29
N SER A 97 -0.51 16.35 11.50
CA SER A 97 0.21 15.97 12.73
C SER A 97 0.60 14.49 12.67
N GLY A 98 1.84 14.19 13.04
CA GLY A 98 2.34 12.83 13.06
C GLY A 98 3.86 12.75 13.08
N ILE A 99 4.36 11.55 12.81
CA ILE A 99 5.80 11.27 12.66
C ILE A 99 6.11 11.34 11.17
N GLY A 100 6.99 12.26 10.78
CA GLY A 100 7.51 12.36 9.43
C GLY A 100 8.92 11.77 9.33
N TYR A 101 9.30 11.39 8.13
CA TYR A 101 10.66 10.92 7.81
C TYR A 101 11.16 11.54 6.51
N THR A 102 12.47 11.56 6.34
CA THR A 102 13.10 12.12 5.14
C THR A 102 13.27 11.06 4.05
N SER A 103 13.49 11.49 2.81
CA SER A 103 13.79 10.59 1.68
C SER A 103 14.97 9.65 1.97
N LYS A 104 15.93 10.08 2.79
CA LYS A 104 17.06 9.23 3.19
C LYS A 104 16.66 7.95 3.90
N LEU A 105 15.58 7.99 4.71
CA LEU A 105 15.07 6.78 5.35
C LEU A 105 14.41 5.87 4.32
N THR A 106 13.67 6.44 3.37
CA THR A 106 13.07 5.68 2.27
C THR A 106 14.13 5.00 1.40
N GLU A 107 15.17 5.74 1.01
CA GLU A 107 16.32 5.21 0.25
C GLU A 107 17.00 4.06 1.00
N TYR A 108 17.27 4.25 2.29
CA TYR A 108 17.86 3.22 3.15
C TYR A 108 16.98 1.95 3.23
N ILE A 109 15.67 2.11 3.44
CA ILE A 109 14.74 0.97 3.51
C ILE A 109 14.73 0.21 2.19
N ILE A 110 14.64 0.91 1.05
CA ILE A 110 14.63 0.29 -0.28
C ILE A 110 15.93 -0.51 -0.51
N GLU A 111 17.08 0.05 -0.14
CA GLU A 111 18.38 -0.61 -0.29
C GLU A 111 18.48 -1.86 0.60
N GLU A 112 18.14 -1.76 1.88
CA GLU A 112 18.16 -2.88 2.82
C GLU A 112 17.21 -4.00 2.40
N VAL A 113 15.98 -3.66 2.00
CA VAL A 113 15.01 -4.65 1.49
C VAL A 113 15.55 -5.36 0.25
N LYS A 114 16.10 -4.64 -0.73
CA LYS A 114 16.70 -5.24 -1.94
C LYS A 114 17.90 -6.13 -1.62
N ASN A 115 18.65 -5.80 -0.57
CA ASN A 115 19.81 -6.56 -0.15
C ASN A 115 19.45 -7.78 0.71
N SER A 116 18.23 -7.89 1.21
CA SER A 116 17.80 -9.05 1.99
C SER A 116 17.82 -10.35 1.17
N GLU A 117 18.03 -11.47 1.84
CA GLU A 117 18.12 -12.78 1.17
C GLU A 117 16.81 -13.19 0.51
N ILE A 118 15.68 -12.94 1.18
CA ILE A 118 14.36 -13.28 0.64
C ILE A 118 14.02 -12.44 -0.61
N ALA A 119 14.34 -11.14 -0.62
CA ALA A 119 14.11 -10.30 -1.78
C ALA A 119 15.00 -10.72 -2.96
N LYS A 120 16.27 -11.05 -2.70
CA LYS A 120 17.19 -11.60 -3.71
C LYS A 120 16.68 -12.92 -4.27
N ALA A 121 16.18 -13.81 -3.41
CA ALA A 121 15.62 -15.08 -3.85
C ALA A 121 14.40 -14.86 -4.77
N GLN A 122 13.47 -13.99 -4.38
CA GLN A 122 12.29 -13.70 -5.19
C GLN A 122 12.63 -13.03 -6.53
N LEU A 123 13.64 -12.15 -6.54
CA LEU A 123 14.05 -11.48 -7.78
C LEU A 123 14.93 -12.34 -8.69
N ALA A 124 15.61 -13.35 -8.12
CA ALA A 124 16.40 -14.31 -8.89
C ALA A 124 15.52 -15.28 -9.68
N ASP A 125 14.36 -15.65 -9.15
CA ASP A 125 13.34 -16.43 -9.85
C ASP A 125 11.99 -15.74 -9.73
N THR A 126 11.61 -15.04 -10.78
CA THR A 126 10.36 -14.29 -10.87
C THR A 126 9.15 -15.15 -11.25
N SER A 127 9.36 -16.42 -11.50
CA SER A 127 8.31 -17.39 -11.86
C SER A 127 7.79 -18.20 -10.67
N VAL A 128 8.53 -18.22 -9.56
CA VAL A 128 8.24 -19.03 -8.37
C VAL A 128 7.97 -18.14 -7.15
N ASP A 129 6.96 -18.51 -6.38
CA ASP A 129 6.63 -17.88 -5.11
C ASP A 129 7.59 -18.37 -4.01
N VAL A 130 8.40 -17.50 -3.44
CA VAL A 130 9.39 -17.84 -2.39
C VAL A 130 8.75 -18.34 -1.10
N PHE A 131 7.48 -18.04 -0.86
CA PHE A 131 6.77 -18.47 0.35
C PHE A 131 6.24 -19.90 0.24
N THR A 132 5.89 -20.33 -0.95
CA THR A 132 5.28 -21.65 -1.18
C THR A 132 6.18 -22.60 -1.97
N GLY A 133 7.20 -22.08 -2.67
CA GLY A 133 8.07 -22.84 -3.55
C GLY A 133 7.40 -23.33 -4.83
N VAL A 134 6.19 -22.83 -5.14
CA VAL A 134 5.45 -23.22 -6.33
C VAL A 134 5.36 -22.08 -7.34
N PRO A 135 5.20 -22.39 -8.64
CA PRO A 135 5.06 -21.36 -9.68
C PRO A 135 3.86 -20.44 -9.44
N PHE A 136 3.99 -19.18 -9.82
CA PHE A 136 2.85 -18.25 -9.88
C PHE A 136 1.89 -18.70 -10.98
N ASP A 137 0.59 -18.62 -10.69
CA ASP A 137 -0.45 -18.77 -11.71
C ASP A 137 -0.59 -17.45 -12.49
N ASN A 138 0.33 -17.25 -13.44
CA ASN A 138 0.36 -16.03 -14.26
C ASN A 138 -0.78 -15.97 -15.29
N ASP A 139 -1.43 -17.13 -15.58
CA ASP A 139 -2.51 -17.22 -16.55
C ASP A 139 -3.60 -18.18 -16.05
N ARG A 140 -4.53 -17.65 -15.25
CA ARG A 140 -5.74 -18.40 -14.80
C ARG A 140 -6.57 -19.00 -15.95
N ASN A 141 -6.20 -18.71 -17.19
CA ASN A 141 -6.85 -19.17 -18.43
C ASN A 141 -5.98 -20.10 -19.28
N THR A 142 -4.77 -20.44 -18.87
CA THR A 142 -3.96 -21.40 -19.62
C THR A 142 -4.52 -22.79 -19.39
N GLU A 143 -5.03 -23.38 -20.44
CA GLU A 143 -5.34 -24.82 -20.46
C GLU A 143 -4.04 -25.57 -20.15
N ILE A 144 -4.09 -26.45 -19.15
CA ILE A 144 -2.98 -27.33 -18.81
C ILE A 144 -2.65 -28.16 -20.02
N THR A 145 -1.40 -28.20 -20.42
CA THR A 145 -0.90 -28.89 -21.57
C THR A 145 -0.23 -30.22 -21.18
N MET A 146 -0.01 -31.13 -22.16
CA MET A 146 0.78 -32.31 -21.91
C MET A 146 2.24 -32.01 -21.54
N ASP A 147 2.76 -30.83 -21.94
CA ASP A 147 4.09 -30.39 -21.55
C ASP A 147 4.16 -30.06 -20.04
N ASP A 148 3.10 -29.51 -19.46
CA ASP A 148 2.99 -29.25 -18.02
C ASP A 148 2.93 -30.56 -17.24
N VAL A 149 2.20 -31.58 -17.77
CA VAL A 149 2.15 -32.93 -17.19
C VAL A 149 3.53 -33.59 -17.25
N ASN A 150 4.23 -33.46 -18.37
CA ASN A 150 5.58 -34.05 -18.54
C ASN A 150 6.60 -33.33 -17.62
N ALA A 151 6.53 -32.01 -17.49
CA ALA A 151 7.36 -31.26 -16.56
C ALA A 151 7.10 -31.69 -15.11
N TYR A 152 5.85 -31.90 -14.74
CA TYR A 152 5.47 -32.43 -13.43
C TYR A 152 6.04 -33.84 -13.20
N MET A 153 5.86 -34.74 -14.16
CA MET A 153 6.38 -36.09 -14.07
C MET A 153 7.90 -36.15 -13.90
N ALA A 154 8.62 -35.16 -14.46
CA ALA A 154 10.06 -35.04 -14.31
C ALA A 154 10.50 -34.60 -12.90
N THR A 155 9.61 -34.01 -12.10
CA THR A 155 9.88 -33.62 -10.69
C THR A 155 9.67 -34.76 -9.69
N LEU A 156 9.04 -35.88 -10.12
CA LEU A 156 8.76 -37.03 -9.27
C LEU A 156 9.99 -37.92 -9.11
N SER A 157 10.03 -38.66 -8.00
CA SER A 157 11.03 -39.75 -7.85
C SER A 157 10.84 -40.83 -8.95
N PRO A 158 11.87 -41.62 -9.30
CA PRO A 158 11.75 -42.65 -10.30
C PRO A 158 10.64 -43.68 -10.03
N GLU A 159 10.37 -43.97 -8.77
CA GLU A 159 9.32 -44.88 -8.32
C GLU A 159 7.93 -44.31 -8.50
N GLU A 160 7.73 -43.03 -8.11
CA GLU A 160 6.46 -42.30 -8.29
C GLU A 160 6.17 -42.09 -9.78
N SER A 161 7.19 -41.72 -10.56
CA SER A 161 7.06 -41.53 -12.01
C SER A 161 6.64 -42.83 -12.71
N ALA A 162 7.26 -43.98 -12.36
CA ALA A 162 6.89 -45.26 -12.89
C ALA A 162 5.46 -45.69 -12.51
N GLN A 163 5.03 -45.42 -11.28
CA GLN A 163 3.67 -45.67 -10.80
C GLN A 163 2.64 -44.83 -11.55
N MET A 164 2.96 -43.55 -11.77
CA MET A 164 2.09 -42.63 -12.49
C MET A 164 1.99 -42.99 -13.98
N GLN A 165 3.09 -43.35 -14.61
CA GLN A 165 3.09 -43.86 -15.98
C GLN A 165 2.25 -45.15 -16.14
N ALA A 166 2.33 -46.04 -15.15
CA ALA A 166 1.50 -47.26 -15.15
C ALA A 166 0.00 -46.91 -15.03
N MET A 167 -0.34 -45.89 -14.21
CA MET A 167 -1.72 -45.47 -14.02
C MET A 167 -2.30 -44.75 -15.24
N THR A 168 -1.49 -44.01 -15.97
CA THR A 168 -1.90 -43.28 -17.19
C THR A 168 -1.78 -44.11 -18.46
N SER A 169 -1.20 -45.30 -18.36
CA SER A 169 -1.05 -46.21 -19.50
C SER A 169 -2.41 -46.63 -20.07
N GLY A 170 -2.69 -46.21 -21.30
CA GLY A 170 -3.96 -46.46 -21.98
C GLY A 170 -5.01 -45.38 -21.89
N MET A 171 -4.71 -44.25 -21.21
CA MET A 171 -5.53 -43.04 -21.21
C MET A 171 -5.23 -42.17 -22.43
N SER A 172 -6.23 -41.46 -22.93
CA SER A 172 -6.02 -40.40 -23.92
C SER A 172 -5.42 -39.16 -23.26
N ASP A 173 -4.79 -38.26 -24.05
CA ASP A 173 -4.21 -37.00 -23.56
C ASP A 173 -5.26 -36.18 -22.79
N ASP A 174 -6.51 -36.12 -23.26
CA ASP A 174 -7.60 -35.40 -22.57
C ASP A 174 -7.90 -35.99 -21.19
N GLN A 175 -7.86 -37.32 -21.06
CA GLN A 175 -8.08 -37.99 -19.79
C GLN A 175 -6.92 -37.79 -18.82
N ILE A 176 -5.69 -37.78 -19.33
CA ILE A 176 -4.50 -37.47 -18.57
C ILE A 176 -4.57 -35.97 -18.07
N LEU A 177 -4.87 -35.05 -18.96
CA LEU A 177 -5.03 -33.64 -18.62
C LEU A 177 -6.12 -33.42 -17.57
N GLN A 178 -7.26 -34.10 -17.68
CA GLN A 178 -8.33 -34.04 -16.69
C GLN A 178 -7.90 -34.60 -15.33
N LEU A 179 -7.15 -35.69 -15.32
CA LEU A 179 -6.64 -36.32 -14.10
C LEU A 179 -5.63 -35.40 -13.38
N PHE A 180 -4.74 -34.79 -14.14
CA PHE A 180 -3.69 -33.93 -13.58
C PHE A 180 -4.14 -32.50 -13.33
N SER A 181 -5.23 -32.04 -13.96
CA SER A 181 -5.70 -30.68 -13.87
C SER A 181 -5.91 -30.19 -12.42
N ALA A 182 -6.52 -31.01 -11.58
CA ALA A 182 -6.75 -30.68 -10.17
C ALA A 182 -5.43 -30.63 -9.38
N SER A 183 -4.51 -31.56 -9.66
CA SER A 183 -3.21 -31.64 -8.98
C SER A 183 -2.25 -30.54 -9.41
N LEU A 184 -2.23 -30.17 -10.68
CA LEU A 184 -1.40 -29.10 -11.23
C LEU A 184 -1.93 -27.73 -10.81
N LYS A 185 -3.25 -27.52 -10.82
CA LYS A 185 -3.87 -26.29 -10.28
C LYS A 185 -3.67 -26.12 -8.78
N ALA A 186 -3.62 -27.21 -8.02
CA ALA A 186 -3.29 -27.18 -6.60
C ALA A 186 -1.81 -26.88 -6.31
N ARG A 187 -0.95 -26.89 -7.33
CA ARG A 187 0.49 -26.59 -7.22
C ARG A 187 0.86 -25.18 -7.64
N THR A 188 -0.10 -24.35 -8.00
CA THR A 188 0.12 -22.92 -8.22
C THR A 188 -0.32 -22.14 -6.99
N THR A 189 0.30 -21.00 -6.77
CA THR A 189 -0.12 -20.08 -5.73
C THR A 189 -1.08 -19.04 -6.29
N ASP A 190 -2.07 -18.62 -5.49
CA ASP A 190 -2.92 -17.46 -5.82
C ASP A 190 -2.16 -16.12 -5.72
N ALA A 191 -0.95 -16.13 -5.17
CA ALA A 191 -0.07 -14.96 -5.13
C ALA A 191 0.42 -14.61 -6.54
N THR A 192 0.82 -13.37 -6.71
CA THR A 192 1.50 -12.88 -7.91
C THR A 192 2.87 -12.34 -7.52
N LEU A 193 3.78 -12.24 -8.49
CA LEU A 193 5.08 -11.61 -8.25
C LEU A 193 4.93 -10.20 -7.66
N ASP A 194 3.97 -9.41 -8.17
CA ASP A 194 3.73 -8.05 -7.68
C ASP A 194 3.16 -8.03 -6.26
N SER A 195 2.32 -9.01 -5.90
CA SER A 195 1.84 -9.16 -4.53
C SER A 195 2.98 -9.51 -3.57
N ASN A 196 3.91 -10.38 -3.98
CA ASN A 196 5.08 -10.73 -3.19
C ASN A 196 6.06 -9.56 -3.07
N LYS A 197 6.33 -8.83 -4.17
CA LYS A 197 7.12 -7.60 -4.11
C LYS A 197 6.53 -6.59 -3.12
N SER A 198 5.21 -6.38 -3.18
CA SER A 198 4.51 -5.48 -2.26
C SER A 198 4.61 -5.97 -0.81
N LYS A 199 4.42 -7.26 -0.57
CA LYS A 199 4.51 -7.88 0.76
C LYS A 199 5.90 -7.78 1.37
N LEU A 200 6.93 -7.91 0.55
CA LEU A 200 8.34 -7.79 0.95
C LEU A 200 8.82 -6.33 1.01
N GLY A 201 8.05 -5.37 0.50
CA GLY A 201 8.46 -3.97 0.39
C GLY A 201 9.50 -3.73 -0.72
N ILE A 202 9.58 -4.63 -1.71
CA ILE A 202 10.47 -4.48 -2.87
C ILE A 202 9.89 -3.39 -3.78
N THR A 203 10.59 -2.28 -3.89
CA THR A 203 10.21 -1.14 -4.73
C THR A 203 11.44 -0.42 -5.27
N ASP A 204 11.21 0.54 -6.15
CA ASP A 204 12.23 1.43 -6.72
C ASP A 204 11.88 2.88 -6.49
N LEU A 205 12.89 3.75 -6.44
CA LEU A 205 12.69 5.20 -6.37
C LEU A 205 12.06 5.76 -7.65
N ASP A 206 12.28 5.09 -8.77
CA ASP A 206 11.79 5.53 -10.09
C ASP A 206 10.32 5.15 -10.35
N THR A 207 9.72 4.34 -9.46
CA THR A 207 8.33 3.89 -9.57
C THR A 207 7.51 4.28 -8.33
N PRO A 208 7.30 5.59 -8.10
CA PRO A 208 6.52 6.06 -6.94
C PRO A 208 5.05 5.61 -7.07
N SER A 209 4.44 5.22 -5.97
CA SER A 209 3.01 4.88 -5.90
C SER A 209 2.11 6.11 -6.00
N GLN A 210 2.64 7.28 -5.61
CA GLN A 210 1.93 8.55 -5.62
C GLN A 210 2.91 9.70 -5.84
N ILE A 211 2.49 10.72 -6.58
CA ILE A 211 3.22 11.98 -6.77
C ILE A 211 2.29 13.12 -6.35
N ASP A 212 2.70 13.88 -5.34
CA ASP A 212 1.99 15.06 -4.89
C ASP A 212 2.68 16.32 -5.41
N ILE A 213 1.92 17.16 -6.11
CA ILE A 213 2.42 18.41 -6.68
C ILE A 213 1.80 19.58 -5.92
N TYR A 214 2.64 20.38 -5.29
CA TYR A 214 2.25 21.59 -4.55
C TYR A 214 2.62 22.83 -5.36
N ALA A 215 1.61 23.48 -5.93
CA ALA A 215 1.79 24.73 -6.63
C ALA A 215 1.93 25.90 -5.64
N THR A 216 2.74 26.90 -5.98
CA THR A 216 2.96 28.10 -5.14
C THR A 216 1.76 29.05 -5.13
N ASP A 217 0.97 29.04 -6.19
CA ASP A 217 -0.21 29.89 -6.39
C ASP A 217 -1.18 29.25 -7.39
N PHE A 218 -2.34 29.87 -7.59
CA PHE A 218 -3.37 29.36 -8.51
C PHE A 218 -2.94 29.40 -9.97
N ASP A 219 -2.18 30.40 -10.38
CA ASP A 219 -1.68 30.53 -11.75
C ASP A 219 -0.69 29.41 -12.07
N SER A 220 0.18 29.09 -11.13
CA SER A 220 1.12 27.97 -11.25
C SER A 220 0.40 26.62 -11.29
N LYS A 221 -0.66 26.47 -10.48
CA LYS A 221 -1.52 25.28 -10.53
C LYS A 221 -2.17 25.10 -11.89
N GLU A 222 -2.76 26.16 -12.46
CA GLU A 222 -3.39 26.12 -13.78
C GLU A 222 -2.40 25.76 -14.87
N LYS A 223 -1.16 26.27 -14.81
CA LYS A 223 -0.08 25.89 -15.73
C LYS A 223 0.24 24.41 -15.66
N VAL A 224 0.36 23.84 -14.45
CA VAL A 224 0.60 22.39 -14.28
C VAL A 224 -0.55 21.58 -14.88
N GLN A 225 -1.79 21.98 -14.63
CA GLN A 225 -2.97 21.30 -15.19
C GLN A 225 -2.97 21.34 -16.73
N ASN A 226 -2.63 22.49 -17.32
CA ASN A 226 -2.55 22.63 -18.77
C ASN A 226 -1.45 21.76 -19.36
N ILE A 227 -0.27 21.67 -18.74
CA ILE A 227 0.82 20.78 -19.16
C ILE A 227 0.37 19.32 -19.14
N ILE A 228 -0.29 18.87 -18.09
CA ILE A 228 -0.80 17.50 -18.01
C ILE A 228 -1.86 17.25 -19.08
N LYS A 229 -2.77 18.20 -19.28
CA LYS A 229 -3.82 18.11 -20.30
C LYS A 229 -3.25 18.00 -21.71
N ASP A 230 -2.26 18.83 -22.03
CA ASP A 230 -1.61 18.81 -23.35
C ASP A 230 -0.83 17.50 -23.57
N TYR A 231 -0.12 17.03 -22.54
CA TYR A 231 0.55 15.74 -22.57
C TYR A 231 -0.45 14.59 -22.80
N ASN A 232 -1.52 14.54 -22.02
CA ASN A 232 -2.54 13.50 -22.13
C ASN A 232 -3.18 13.47 -23.53
N LYS A 233 -3.44 14.66 -24.09
CA LYS A 233 -3.96 14.76 -25.46
C LYS A 233 -2.99 14.17 -26.48
N LEU A 234 -1.70 14.46 -26.37
CA LEU A 234 -0.68 13.88 -27.24
C LEU A 234 -0.63 12.35 -27.14
N GLN A 235 -0.70 11.82 -25.90
CA GLN A 235 -0.69 10.36 -25.68
C GLN A 235 -1.94 9.69 -26.29
N GLN A 236 -3.11 10.30 -26.12
CA GLN A 236 -4.35 9.81 -26.71
C GLN A 236 -4.34 9.88 -28.25
N ASP A 237 -3.85 10.97 -28.81
CA ASP A 237 -3.73 11.14 -30.26
C ASP A 237 -2.75 10.11 -30.87
N ASP A 238 -1.73 9.69 -30.10
CA ASP A 238 -0.76 8.65 -30.48
C ASP A 238 -1.27 7.21 -30.20
N GLY A 239 -2.46 7.03 -29.64
CA GLY A 239 -3.03 5.73 -29.28
C GLY A 239 -2.34 5.05 -28.08
N LYS A 240 -1.66 5.82 -27.21
CA LYS A 240 -0.94 5.35 -26.00
C LYS A 240 -1.73 5.71 -24.74
N GLU A 241 -2.92 5.15 -24.63
CA GLU A 241 -3.82 5.44 -23.49
C GLU A 241 -3.23 5.03 -22.12
N GLU A 242 -2.33 4.05 -22.11
CA GLU A 242 -1.62 3.60 -20.92
C GLU A 242 -0.68 4.67 -20.32
N ASN A 243 -0.29 5.66 -21.11
CA ASN A 243 0.58 6.75 -20.65
C ASN A 243 -0.19 7.98 -20.17
N VAL A 244 -1.53 7.93 -20.16
CA VAL A 244 -2.36 9.05 -19.71
C VAL A 244 -2.22 9.25 -18.20
N ILE A 245 -1.86 10.46 -17.80
CA ILE A 245 -1.72 10.85 -16.39
C ILE A 245 -3.10 11.14 -15.80
N ASN A 246 -3.50 10.34 -14.82
CA ASN A 246 -4.68 10.60 -14.02
C ASN A 246 -4.29 11.34 -12.74
N TYR A 247 -4.97 12.41 -12.41
CA TYR A 247 -4.70 13.19 -11.22
C TYR A 247 -5.98 13.66 -10.53
N THR A 248 -5.88 13.98 -9.26
CA THR A 248 -6.97 14.57 -8.48
C THR A 248 -6.61 16.01 -8.09
N ASP A 249 -7.45 16.95 -8.50
CA ASP A 249 -7.31 18.37 -8.13
C ASP A 249 -8.06 18.65 -6.83
N TYR A 250 -7.43 18.43 -5.69
CA TYR A 250 -8.01 18.69 -4.37
C TYR A 250 -8.38 20.17 -4.16
N VAL A 251 -7.52 21.08 -4.61
CA VAL A 251 -7.75 22.53 -4.49
C VAL A 251 -8.94 22.94 -5.33
N GLY A 252 -9.07 22.45 -6.55
CA GLY A 252 -10.22 22.72 -7.41
C GLY A 252 -11.54 22.22 -6.83
N ILE A 253 -11.53 21.02 -6.23
CA ILE A 253 -12.70 20.45 -5.54
C ILE A 253 -13.12 21.34 -4.37
N MET A 254 -12.16 21.77 -3.53
CA MET A 254 -12.42 22.66 -2.40
C MET A 254 -12.97 24.02 -2.86
N MET A 255 -12.35 24.64 -3.87
CA MET A 255 -12.79 25.94 -4.41
C MET A 255 -14.16 25.86 -5.07
N SER A 256 -14.49 24.77 -5.74
CA SER A 256 -15.84 24.53 -6.29
C SER A 256 -16.90 24.52 -5.18
N SER A 257 -16.59 23.86 -4.06
CA SER A 257 -17.49 23.81 -2.89
C SER A 257 -17.70 25.20 -2.29
N VAL A 258 -16.64 25.98 -2.12
CA VAL A 258 -16.71 27.36 -1.63
C VAL A 258 -17.51 28.25 -2.58
N SER A 259 -17.27 28.16 -3.88
CA SER A 259 -18.01 28.91 -4.90
C SER A 259 -19.52 28.59 -4.89
N THR A 260 -19.87 27.34 -4.67
CA THR A 260 -21.27 26.91 -4.54
C THR A 260 -21.94 27.56 -3.33
N ILE A 261 -21.25 27.64 -2.18
CA ILE A 261 -21.77 28.30 -0.98
C ILE A 261 -21.92 29.81 -1.21
N ILE A 262 -20.93 30.47 -1.81
CA ILE A 262 -20.99 31.89 -2.12
C ILE A 262 -22.13 32.19 -3.07
N ASN A 263 -22.33 31.40 -4.12
CA ASN A 263 -23.43 31.55 -5.05
C ASN A 263 -24.79 31.40 -4.35
N ALA A 264 -24.94 30.39 -3.48
CA ALA A 264 -26.17 30.19 -2.71
C ALA A 264 -26.49 31.40 -1.83
N ILE A 265 -25.50 31.93 -1.10
CA ILE A 265 -25.66 33.16 -0.27
C ILE A 265 -26.02 34.35 -1.16
N SER A 266 -25.36 34.51 -2.29
CA SER A 266 -25.61 35.59 -3.24
C SER A 266 -27.06 35.56 -3.78
N TYR A 267 -27.56 34.39 -4.15
CA TYR A 267 -28.94 34.24 -4.60
C TYR A 267 -29.95 34.56 -3.51
N VAL A 268 -29.70 34.16 -2.26
CA VAL A 268 -30.57 34.52 -1.12
C VAL A 268 -30.58 36.03 -0.91
N LEU A 269 -29.41 36.69 -0.96
CA LEU A 269 -29.34 38.14 -0.83
C LEU A 269 -30.05 38.87 -1.96
N ILE A 270 -29.89 38.44 -3.20
CA ILE A 270 -30.59 39.02 -4.36
C ILE A 270 -32.11 38.87 -4.21
N ALA A 271 -32.56 37.69 -3.78
CA ALA A 271 -34.00 37.46 -3.55
C ALA A 271 -34.52 38.38 -2.43
N PHE A 272 -33.77 38.58 -1.34
CA PHE A 272 -34.14 39.45 -0.23
C PHE A 272 -34.22 40.93 -0.66
N VAL A 273 -33.23 41.40 -1.45
CA VAL A 273 -33.24 42.74 -2.02
C VAL A 273 -34.39 42.94 -2.96
N ALA A 274 -34.69 41.96 -3.84
CA ALA A 274 -35.82 42.05 -4.76
C ALA A 274 -37.17 42.17 -4.01
N ILE A 275 -37.38 41.35 -2.97
CA ILE A 275 -38.61 41.41 -2.14
C ILE A 275 -38.69 42.77 -1.41
N SER A 276 -37.58 43.24 -0.88
CA SER A 276 -37.50 44.56 -0.18
C SER A 276 -37.85 45.71 -1.12
N LEU A 277 -37.33 45.71 -2.35
CA LEU A 277 -37.65 46.73 -3.37
C LEU A 277 -39.12 46.71 -3.77
N ILE A 278 -39.73 45.53 -3.91
CA ILE A 278 -41.16 45.40 -4.17
C ILE A 278 -41.98 45.95 -3.01
N ALA A 279 -41.61 45.61 -1.77
CA ALA A 279 -42.31 46.14 -0.59
C ALA A 279 -42.22 47.65 -0.47
N VAL A 280 -41.05 48.24 -0.72
CA VAL A 280 -40.87 49.71 -0.71
C VAL A 280 -41.60 50.39 -1.89
N SER A 281 -41.67 49.76 -3.04
CA SER A 281 -42.37 50.31 -4.20
C SER A 281 -43.89 50.29 -4.03
N TYR A 282 -44.44 49.43 -3.15
CA TYR A 282 -45.86 49.34 -2.85
C TYR A 282 -46.35 50.31 -1.77
N THR A 283 -45.44 50.85 -0.98
CA THR A 283 -45.75 51.89 0.05
C THR A 283 -45.57 53.29 -0.50
#